data_7b95b5be6d6bebc2e153b7d98ed0251e
#
_entry.id   7b95b5be6d6bebc2e153b7d98ed0251e
#
_cell.length_a   1.000
_cell.length_b   1.000
_cell.length_c   1.000
_cell.angle_alpha   90.00
_cell.angle_beta   90.00
_cell.angle_gamma   90.00
#
_symmetry.space_group_name_H-M   'P 1'
#
loop_
_entity.id
_entity.type
_entity.pdbx_description
1 polymer ?
#
loop_
_entity_poly.entity_id
_entity_poly.type
_entity_poly.pdbx_seq_one_letter_code
_entity_poly.pdbx_strand_id
1 'polypeptide(L)'
;LRTGKRMPTKVSEVVIYFKRQPHNLFGDSFKNLPPNKLVIRLQPDEGVEITVMNKVPGLTSSGSMDLQKSKLNLSFSEAFADERIPDAYEKLLLEVMLGNQALFVRRDEIEQAWTWVDSILEAWKQSSEPPEPYQAGTWGPVDSIGLLARENRSWYESKTGKKK
;
A
#
# COMPACT_ATOMS: atom_id res chain seq x y z
N LEU A 1 -5.58 7.04 3.31
CA LEU A 1 -4.59 7.68 2.45
C LEU A 1 -3.60 8.44 3.33
N ARG A 2 -2.29 8.24 3.13
CA ARG A 2 -1.21 9.00 3.76
C ARG A 2 -0.31 9.56 2.67
N THR A 3 -0.11 10.86 2.67
CA THR A 3 0.80 11.55 1.76
C THR A 3 1.40 12.75 2.49
N GLY A 4 2.61 13.17 2.12
CA GLY A 4 3.27 14.31 2.76
C GLY A 4 4.63 14.64 2.17
N LYS A 5 5.14 15.79 2.57
CA LYS A 5 6.48 16.28 2.20
C LYS A 5 7.49 15.86 3.27
N ARG A 6 8.76 15.72 2.88
CA ARG A 6 9.89 15.41 3.79
C ARG A 6 9.67 14.18 4.68
N MET A 7 8.96 13.18 4.17
CA MET A 7 8.81 11.89 4.82
C MET A 7 10.13 11.09 4.79
N PRO A 8 10.31 10.03 5.62
CA PRO A 8 11.57 9.30 5.73
C PRO A 8 12.06 8.69 4.43
N THR A 9 11.12 8.26 3.58
CA THR A 9 11.41 7.64 2.28
C THR A 9 10.46 8.15 1.23
N LYS A 10 10.94 8.19 -0.03
CA LYS A 10 10.07 8.41 -1.18
C LYS A 10 9.50 7.05 -1.59
N VAL A 11 8.23 6.84 -1.35
CA VAL A 11 7.51 5.62 -1.70
C VAL A 11 6.08 5.95 -2.11
N SER A 12 5.60 5.25 -3.13
CA SER A 12 4.18 5.23 -3.52
C SER A 12 3.75 3.78 -3.59
N GLU A 13 2.79 3.39 -2.78
CA GLU A 13 2.33 2.01 -2.70
C GLU A 13 0.86 1.93 -2.29
N VAL A 14 0.20 0.86 -2.72
CA VAL A 14 -1.14 0.48 -2.27
C VAL A 14 -1.02 -0.80 -1.47
N VAL A 15 -1.52 -0.80 -0.25
CA VAL A 15 -1.49 -1.97 0.63
C VAL A 15 -2.90 -2.42 0.96
N ILE A 16 -3.20 -3.65 0.62
CA ILE A 16 -4.49 -4.27 0.85
C ILE A 16 -4.33 -5.38 1.88
N TYR A 17 -4.97 -5.24 3.03
CA TYR A 17 -5.09 -6.29 4.03
C TYR A 17 -6.39 -7.04 3.81
N PHE A 18 -6.30 -8.33 3.55
CA PHE A 18 -7.48 -9.16 3.40
C PHE A 18 -8.16 -9.40 4.75
N LYS A 19 -9.46 -9.49 4.75
CA LYS A 19 -10.21 -9.85 5.94
C LYS A 19 -9.85 -11.26 6.38
N ARG A 20 -9.84 -11.48 7.69
CA ARG A 20 -9.70 -12.84 8.24
C ARG A 20 -10.95 -13.65 7.90
N GLN A 21 -10.74 -14.92 7.60
CA GLN A 21 -11.86 -15.84 7.44
C GLN A 21 -12.53 -16.08 8.79
N PRO A 22 -13.87 -16.03 8.88
CA PRO A 22 -14.60 -16.26 10.11
C PRO A 22 -14.45 -17.71 10.63
N HIS A 23 -14.28 -18.66 9.72
CA HIS A 23 -14.08 -20.07 10.03
C HIS A 23 -12.77 -20.56 9.41
N ASN A 24 -12.03 -21.36 10.16
CA ASN A 24 -10.79 -21.97 9.68
C ASN A 24 -10.70 -23.42 10.17
N LEU A 25 -10.04 -24.25 9.39
CA LEU A 25 -9.79 -25.66 9.71
C LEU A 25 -8.54 -25.87 10.60
N PHE A 26 -7.82 -24.78 10.93
CA PHE A 26 -6.52 -24.84 11.56
C PHE A 26 -6.56 -24.54 13.07
N GLY A 27 -7.76 -24.42 13.64
CA GLY A 27 -7.95 -24.21 15.07
C GLY A 27 -7.38 -22.89 15.60
N ASP A 28 -6.97 -22.89 16.85
CA ASP A 28 -6.52 -21.68 17.55
C ASP A 28 -5.19 -21.13 17.04
N SER A 29 -4.35 -21.96 16.44
CA SER A 29 -3.09 -21.53 15.80
C SER A 29 -3.30 -20.46 14.74
N PHE A 30 -4.46 -20.42 14.08
CA PHE A 30 -4.81 -19.46 13.04
C PHE A 30 -5.25 -18.10 13.61
N LYS A 31 -5.75 -18.05 14.84
CA LYS A 31 -6.26 -16.80 15.44
C LYS A 31 -5.19 -15.74 15.62
N ASN A 32 -3.94 -16.13 15.84
CA ASN A 32 -2.82 -15.24 16.10
C ASN A 32 -2.02 -14.89 14.86
N LEU A 33 -2.37 -15.45 13.69
CA LEU A 33 -1.63 -15.17 12.47
C LEU A 33 -2.05 -13.82 11.85
N PRO A 34 -1.11 -13.09 11.26
CA PRO A 34 -1.44 -11.86 10.55
C PRO A 34 -2.31 -12.16 9.32
N PRO A 35 -3.16 -11.22 8.90
CA PRO A 35 -3.94 -11.37 7.69
C PRO A 35 -3.04 -11.48 6.44
N ASN A 36 -3.54 -12.14 5.41
CA ASN A 36 -2.93 -12.08 4.10
C ASN A 36 -2.89 -10.64 3.62
N LYS A 37 -1.88 -10.33 2.81
CA LYS A 37 -1.63 -8.96 2.40
C LYS A 37 -1.15 -8.91 0.95
N LEU A 38 -1.65 -7.94 0.19
CA LEU A 38 -1.17 -7.56 -1.13
C LEU A 38 -0.56 -6.17 -1.04
N VAL A 39 0.66 -6.02 -1.55
CA VAL A 39 1.34 -4.73 -1.68
C VAL A 39 1.61 -4.49 -3.16
N ILE A 40 1.10 -3.41 -3.69
CA ILE A 40 1.36 -2.93 -5.04
C ILE A 40 2.30 -1.75 -4.92
N ARG A 41 3.53 -1.90 -5.36
CA ARG A 41 4.53 -0.82 -5.36
C ARG A 41 4.45 -0.08 -6.69
N LEU A 42 4.27 1.23 -6.61
CA LEU A 42 4.22 2.12 -7.77
C LEU A 42 5.55 2.86 -7.96
N GLN A 43 6.22 3.20 -6.85
CA GLN A 43 7.54 3.86 -6.83
C GLN A 43 8.20 3.66 -5.46
N PRO A 44 9.55 3.56 -5.38
CA PRO A 44 10.46 3.04 -6.42
C PRO A 44 10.32 1.52 -6.53
N ASP A 45 10.99 0.92 -7.49
CA ASP A 45 11.02 -0.53 -7.68
C ASP A 45 9.60 -1.12 -7.83
N GLU A 46 8.96 -0.79 -8.93
CA GLU A 46 7.61 -1.21 -9.28
C GLU A 46 7.46 -2.73 -9.17
N GLY A 47 6.31 -3.15 -8.63
CA GLY A 47 6.10 -4.58 -8.44
C GLY A 47 4.92 -4.93 -7.56
N VAL A 48 4.71 -6.21 -7.37
CA VAL A 48 3.62 -6.77 -6.56
C VAL A 48 4.18 -7.79 -5.58
N GLU A 49 3.86 -7.62 -4.30
CA GLU A 49 4.16 -8.61 -3.25
C GLU A 49 2.86 -9.14 -2.67
N ILE A 50 2.68 -10.46 -2.68
CA ILE A 50 1.59 -11.12 -1.97
C ILE A 50 2.17 -11.87 -0.78
N THR A 51 1.64 -11.61 0.40
CA THR A 51 1.94 -12.39 1.61
C THR A 51 0.78 -13.30 1.91
N VAL A 52 1.04 -14.59 1.98
CA VAL A 52 0.06 -15.64 2.30
C VAL A 52 0.56 -16.52 3.45
N MET A 53 -0.39 -17.12 4.14
CA MET A 53 -0.08 -18.13 5.15
C MET A 53 -0.14 -19.51 4.50
N ASN A 54 0.95 -20.26 4.59
CA ASN A 54 1.09 -21.60 4.03
C ASN A 54 1.34 -22.61 5.13
N LYS A 55 0.87 -23.85 4.90
CA LYS A 55 1.25 -24.98 5.73
C LYS A 55 2.74 -25.26 5.57
N VAL A 56 3.43 -25.48 6.68
CA VAL A 56 4.81 -25.97 6.67
C VAL A 56 4.83 -27.40 6.15
N PRO A 57 5.61 -27.71 5.11
CA PRO A 57 5.76 -29.10 4.63
C PRO A 57 6.40 -29.95 5.72
N GLY A 58 5.92 -31.16 5.88
CA GLY A 58 6.48 -32.14 6.80
C GLY A 58 5.45 -32.84 7.68
N LEU A 59 5.91 -33.86 8.42
CA LEU A 59 5.13 -34.57 9.43
C LEU A 59 5.38 -33.87 10.76
N THR A 60 4.35 -33.26 11.33
CA THR A 60 4.39 -32.70 12.68
C THR A 60 4.04 -33.78 13.67
N SER A 61 4.88 -33.99 14.66
CA SER A 61 4.70 -34.99 15.72
C SER A 61 3.50 -34.71 16.65
N SER A 62 2.96 -33.50 16.58
CA SER A 62 1.87 -33.02 17.46
C SER A 62 0.46 -33.10 16.85
N GLY A 63 0.31 -33.59 15.61
CA GLY A 63 -0.99 -33.59 14.91
C GLY A 63 -1.53 -32.18 14.59
N SER A 64 -0.84 -31.12 14.99
CA SER A 64 -1.19 -29.72 14.66
C SER A 64 -0.58 -29.33 13.32
N MET A 65 -1.30 -28.50 12.56
CA MET A 65 -0.75 -27.92 11.32
C MET A 65 0.04 -26.66 11.68
N ASP A 66 1.35 -26.72 11.41
CA ASP A 66 2.18 -25.52 11.51
C ASP A 66 2.01 -24.66 10.26
N LEU A 67 1.75 -23.38 10.50
CA LEU A 67 1.57 -22.38 9.43
C LEU A 67 2.70 -21.38 9.48
N GLN A 68 3.21 -21.05 8.30
CA GLN A 68 4.22 -20.00 8.16
C GLN A 68 3.83 -18.99 7.10
N LYS A 69 4.36 -17.80 7.27
CA LYS A 69 4.22 -16.69 6.34
C LYS A 69 5.14 -16.88 5.15
N SER A 70 4.56 -16.93 3.94
CA SER A 70 5.30 -16.97 2.69
C SER A 70 5.03 -15.72 1.87
N LYS A 71 6.04 -15.30 1.11
CA LYS A 71 5.96 -14.14 0.23
C LYS A 71 6.14 -14.58 -1.20
N LEU A 72 5.26 -14.11 -2.07
CA LEU A 72 5.43 -14.12 -3.52
C LEU A 72 5.72 -12.69 -3.94
N ASN A 73 6.85 -12.47 -4.59
CA ASN A 73 7.29 -11.14 -5.02
C ASN A 73 7.53 -11.17 -6.53
N LEU A 74 6.90 -10.22 -7.23
CA LEU A 74 7.18 -9.88 -8.61
C LEU A 74 7.78 -8.48 -8.64
N SER A 75 9.05 -8.38 -8.98
CA SER A 75 9.73 -7.11 -9.25
C SER A 75 9.77 -6.90 -10.76
N PHE A 76 9.33 -5.74 -11.24
CA PHE A 76 9.37 -5.44 -12.67
C PHE A 76 10.80 -5.26 -13.17
N SER A 77 11.69 -4.70 -12.36
CA SER A 77 13.10 -4.58 -12.70
C SER A 77 13.81 -5.93 -12.86
N GLU A 78 13.35 -6.97 -12.14
CA GLU A 78 13.87 -8.34 -12.28
C GLU A 78 13.18 -9.07 -13.46
N ALA A 79 11.87 -8.94 -13.57
CA ALA A 79 11.09 -9.63 -14.61
C ALA A 79 11.38 -9.13 -16.03
N PHE A 80 11.77 -7.86 -16.17
CA PHE A 80 12.06 -7.18 -17.44
C PHE A 80 13.49 -6.61 -17.46
N ALA A 81 14.44 -7.35 -16.88
CA ALA A 81 15.83 -6.88 -16.73
C ALA A 81 16.51 -6.53 -18.06
N ASP A 82 16.12 -7.19 -19.15
CA ASP A 82 16.66 -6.99 -20.49
C ASP A 82 15.89 -5.92 -21.29
N GLU A 83 14.83 -5.34 -20.74
CA GLU A 83 14.02 -4.34 -21.40
C GLU A 83 14.24 -2.94 -20.83
N ARG A 84 14.28 -1.95 -21.70
CA ARG A 84 14.25 -0.55 -21.27
C ARG A 84 12.84 -0.19 -20.82
N ILE A 85 12.67 0.07 -19.53
CA ILE A 85 11.43 0.64 -19.00
C ILE A 85 11.44 2.14 -19.28
N PRO A 86 10.54 2.67 -20.14
CA PRO A 86 10.50 4.09 -20.47
C PRO A 86 10.04 4.92 -19.25
N ASP A 87 10.49 6.17 -19.20
CA ASP A 87 9.98 7.13 -18.23
C ASP A 87 8.46 7.37 -18.42
N ALA A 88 7.75 7.62 -17.34
CA ALA A 88 6.31 7.82 -17.38
C ALA A 88 5.89 8.98 -18.31
N TYR A 89 6.64 10.08 -18.35
CA TYR A 89 6.38 11.20 -19.26
C TYR A 89 6.67 10.86 -20.73
N GLU A 90 7.69 10.07 -21.00
CA GLU A 90 8.01 9.58 -22.35
C GLU A 90 6.81 8.81 -22.93
N LYS A 91 6.24 7.91 -22.14
CA LYS A 91 5.06 7.15 -22.52
C LYS A 91 3.83 8.04 -22.73
N LEU A 92 3.57 8.97 -21.81
CA LEU A 92 2.43 9.90 -21.93
C LEU A 92 2.55 10.78 -23.19
N LEU A 93 3.74 11.30 -23.50
CA LEU A 93 3.94 12.10 -24.72
C LEU A 93 3.70 11.27 -25.98
N LEU A 94 4.16 10.03 -26.02
CA LEU A 94 3.87 9.13 -27.13
C LEU A 94 2.37 8.90 -27.32
N GLU A 95 1.65 8.63 -26.23
CA GLU A 95 0.19 8.41 -26.27
C GLU A 95 -0.58 9.66 -26.75
N VAL A 96 -0.12 10.87 -26.39
CA VAL A 96 -0.65 12.13 -26.94
C VAL A 96 -0.44 12.20 -28.46
N MET A 97 0.73 11.87 -28.95
CA MET A 97 1.03 11.88 -30.39
C MET A 97 0.20 10.86 -31.17
N LEU A 98 -0.09 9.72 -30.54
CA LEU A 98 -0.92 8.66 -31.12
C LEU A 98 -2.44 8.92 -30.98
N GLY A 99 -2.83 9.95 -30.23
CA GLY A 99 -4.24 10.23 -29.93
C GLY A 99 -4.90 9.20 -29.01
N ASN A 100 -4.11 8.41 -28.28
CA ASN A 100 -4.63 7.39 -27.36
C ASN A 100 -4.87 7.98 -25.97
N GLN A 101 -6.12 7.91 -25.51
CA GLN A 101 -6.53 8.47 -24.22
C GLN A 101 -6.50 7.47 -23.05
N ALA A 102 -6.09 6.23 -23.28
CA ALA A 102 -6.19 5.15 -22.27
C ALA A 102 -5.41 5.42 -20.97
N LEU A 103 -4.32 6.21 -21.03
CA LEU A 103 -3.48 6.55 -19.87
C LEU A 103 -3.83 7.89 -19.21
N PHE A 104 -4.83 8.59 -19.70
CA PHE A 104 -5.22 9.90 -19.20
C PHE A 104 -6.44 9.83 -18.33
N VAL A 105 -6.44 10.63 -17.26
CA VAL A 105 -7.56 10.71 -16.33
C VAL A 105 -8.74 11.38 -17.03
N ARG A 106 -9.93 10.78 -16.94
CA ARG A 106 -11.15 11.31 -17.50
C ARG A 106 -11.69 12.47 -16.68
N ARG A 107 -12.48 13.33 -17.31
CA ARG A 107 -13.09 14.48 -16.63
C ARG A 107 -14.00 14.05 -15.47
N ASP A 108 -14.83 13.05 -15.69
CA ASP A 108 -15.76 12.56 -14.66
C ASP A 108 -15.02 11.93 -13.47
N GLU A 109 -13.86 11.28 -13.67
CA GLU A 109 -13.00 10.79 -12.59
C GLU A 109 -12.44 11.95 -11.74
N ILE A 110 -11.99 13.03 -12.40
CA ILE A 110 -11.50 14.23 -11.72
C ILE A 110 -12.60 14.89 -10.88
N GLU A 111 -13.79 15.06 -11.45
CA GLU A 111 -14.94 15.66 -10.75
C GLU A 111 -15.33 14.83 -9.52
N GLN A 112 -15.35 13.50 -9.63
CA GLN A 112 -15.65 12.63 -8.49
C GLN A 112 -14.54 12.67 -7.43
N ALA A 113 -13.29 12.72 -7.83
CA ALA A 113 -12.16 12.87 -6.90
C ALA A 113 -12.26 14.18 -6.12
N TRP A 114 -12.56 15.28 -6.78
CA TRP A 114 -12.76 16.59 -6.12
C TRP A 114 -13.98 16.58 -5.20
N THR A 115 -15.11 16.02 -5.61
CA THR A 115 -16.29 15.88 -4.75
C THR A 115 -15.96 15.20 -3.43
N TRP A 116 -15.16 14.14 -3.48
CA TRP A 116 -14.71 13.45 -2.27
C TRP A 116 -13.77 14.32 -1.42
N VAL A 117 -12.78 14.96 -2.03
CA VAL A 117 -11.81 15.80 -1.33
C VAL A 117 -12.46 17.03 -0.72
N ASP A 118 -13.37 17.68 -1.45
CA ASP A 118 -14.07 18.88 -1.00
C ASP A 118 -14.88 18.64 0.28
N SER A 119 -15.47 17.45 0.41
CA SER A 119 -16.19 17.08 1.64
C SER A 119 -15.28 17.10 2.89
N ILE A 120 -14.02 16.72 2.73
CA ILE A 120 -13.01 16.75 3.81
C ILE A 120 -12.54 18.18 4.06
N LEU A 121 -12.28 18.94 2.99
CA LEU A 121 -11.84 20.34 3.09
C LEU A 121 -12.90 21.22 3.77
N GLU A 122 -14.18 21.02 3.46
CA GLU A 122 -15.26 21.75 4.14
C GLU A 122 -15.34 21.41 5.63
N ALA A 123 -15.17 20.15 6.01
CA ALA A 123 -15.10 19.75 7.41
C ALA A 123 -13.92 20.43 8.14
N TRP A 124 -12.75 20.51 7.48
CA TRP A 124 -11.59 21.20 8.05
C TRP A 124 -11.78 22.72 8.19
N LYS A 125 -12.44 23.36 7.23
CA LYS A 125 -12.77 24.79 7.33
C LYS A 125 -13.68 25.10 8.53
N GLN A 126 -14.54 24.16 8.91
CA GLN A 126 -15.44 24.30 10.07
C GLN A 126 -14.72 23.99 11.40
N SER A 127 -13.57 23.31 11.34
CA SER A 127 -12.75 23.09 12.52
C SER A 127 -11.94 24.33 12.87
N SER A 128 -11.89 24.68 14.16
CA SER A 128 -11.01 25.73 14.66
C SER A 128 -9.59 25.23 14.97
N GLU A 129 -9.33 23.95 14.84
CA GLU A 129 -8.05 23.33 15.14
C GLU A 129 -7.06 23.54 13.98
N PRO A 130 -5.85 24.05 14.23
CA PRO A 130 -4.83 24.17 13.21
C PRO A 130 -4.28 22.79 12.83
N PRO A 131 -3.70 22.64 11.62
CA PRO A 131 -2.99 21.42 11.25
C PRO A 131 -1.84 21.12 12.22
N GLU A 132 -1.68 19.85 12.59
CA GLU A 132 -0.58 19.43 13.43
C GLU A 132 0.76 19.44 12.67
N PRO A 133 1.79 20.10 13.24
CA PRO A 133 3.12 20.06 12.66
C PRO A 133 3.78 18.71 12.88
N TYR A 134 4.67 18.32 11.98
CA TYR A 134 5.49 17.12 12.15
C TYR A 134 6.94 17.38 11.77
N GLN A 135 7.85 16.65 12.41
CA GLN A 135 9.29 16.75 12.16
C GLN A 135 9.65 16.13 10.79
N ALA A 136 10.52 16.80 10.04
CA ALA A 136 11.08 16.26 8.81
C ALA A 136 11.79 14.92 9.07
N GLY A 137 11.63 13.95 8.18
CA GLY A 137 12.16 12.61 8.33
C GLY A 137 11.28 11.67 9.16
N THR A 138 10.09 12.11 9.56
CA THR A 138 9.09 11.27 10.25
C THR A 138 7.92 10.94 9.33
N TRP A 139 7.10 9.97 9.75
CA TRP A 139 5.92 9.53 9.01
C TRP A 139 4.67 10.40 9.23
N GLY A 140 4.82 11.57 9.77
CA GLY A 140 3.74 12.51 10.04
C GLY A 140 3.51 12.74 11.55
N PRO A 141 2.46 13.46 11.92
CA PRO A 141 2.12 13.72 13.32
C PRO A 141 1.68 12.43 14.04
N VAL A 142 1.85 12.42 15.36
CA VAL A 142 1.52 11.26 16.21
C VAL A 142 0.05 10.87 16.09
N ASP A 143 -0.84 11.82 15.94
CA ASP A 143 -2.28 11.58 15.81
C ASP A 143 -2.66 10.81 14.55
N SER A 144 -1.82 10.85 13.52
CA SER A 144 -1.99 9.99 12.35
C SER A 144 -1.89 8.49 12.68
N ILE A 145 -1.16 8.14 13.73
CA ILE A 145 -1.08 6.76 14.26
C ILE A 145 -2.37 6.44 15.01
N GLY A 146 -2.82 7.37 15.86
CA GLY A 146 -4.05 7.26 16.64
C GLY A 146 -5.30 7.03 15.77
N LEU A 147 -5.34 7.66 14.59
CA LEU A 147 -6.45 7.51 13.65
C LEU A 147 -6.71 6.05 13.26
N LEU A 148 -5.66 5.27 12.97
CA LEU A 148 -5.80 3.85 12.63
C LEU A 148 -5.88 2.95 13.86
N ALA A 149 -5.22 3.32 14.94
CA ALA A 149 -5.21 2.54 16.18
C ALA A 149 -6.62 2.39 16.80
N ARG A 150 -7.50 3.39 16.62
CA ARG A 150 -8.91 3.32 17.04
C ARG A 150 -9.66 2.12 16.44
N GLU A 151 -9.23 1.64 15.27
CA GLU A 151 -9.80 0.49 14.58
C GLU A 151 -8.91 -0.76 14.66
N ASN A 152 -7.96 -0.80 15.59
CA ASN A 152 -6.94 -1.86 15.71
C ASN A 152 -6.14 -2.07 14.42
N ARG A 153 -5.86 -0.98 13.70
CA ARG A 153 -5.05 -0.96 12.47
C ARG A 153 -3.76 -0.18 12.68
N SER A 154 -2.81 -0.39 11.80
CA SER A 154 -1.57 0.36 11.76
C SER A 154 -1.19 0.70 10.33
N TRP A 155 -0.43 1.77 10.16
CA TRP A 155 0.16 2.09 8.88
C TRP A 155 1.18 1.01 8.47
N TYR A 156 1.17 0.69 7.20
CA TYR A 156 2.23 -0.13 6.63
C TYR A 156 3.47 0.73 6.43
N GLU A 157 4.61 0.22 6.85
CA GLU A 157 5.90 0.85 6.61
C GLU A 157 6.72 -0.05 5.70
N SER A 158 6.95 0.42 4.48
CA SER A 158 7.78 -0.29 3.51
C SER A 158 9.24 -0.31 3.97
N LYS A 159 9.85 -1.48 3.88
CA LYS A 159 11.29 -1.63 4.13
C LYS A 159 12.14 -1.30 2.89
N THR A 160 11.50 -1.08 1.75
CA THR A 160 12.15 -0.94 0.43
C THR A 160 12.57 0.48 0.07
N GLY A 161 12.17 1.51 0.83
CA GLY A 161 12.61 2.87 0.56
C GLY A 161 14.09 3.05 0.85
N LYS A 162 14.87 3.52 -0.12
CA LYS A 162 16.24 3.97 0.13
C LYS A 162 16.20 5.12 1.14
N LYS A 163 16.87 4.96 2.28
CA LYS A 163 17.16 6.11 3.14
C LYS A 163 17.97 7.11 2.33
N LYS A 164 17.49 8.34 2.24
CA LYS A 164 18.28 9.47 1.75
C LYS A 164 19.37 9.81 2.73
#